data_f6d1afc489254f1ba9b03fb0497c056a
#
_entry.id   f6d1afc489254f1ba9b03fb0497c056a
#
_cell.length_a   1.000
_cell.length_b   1.000
_cell.length_c   1.000
_cell.angle_alpha   90.00
_cell.angle_beta   90.00
_cell.angle_gamma   90.00
#
_symmetry.space_group_name_H-M   'P 1'
#
loop_
_entity.id
_entity.type
_entity.pdbx_description
1 polymer ?
#
loop_
_entity_poly.entity_id
_entity_poly.type
_entity_poly.pdbx_seq_one_letter_code
_entity_poly.pdbx_strand_id
1 'polypeptide(L)'
;KDFEEYGYDKEICKIYSGQPVFDSDITITTWQSLSKAPTDVLAKFEVVVGDEAHLFKANVLKGILEKMRSTAIRFGTTGTLDGTEVHRLQLEGLFGPASKVISTSELIDEGTIASIDIDVIILEHEKTAKLKYQDEMDYLVANQKRNDFICNLVYSLKGNTLCLFQYVEKHGFVL
;
A
#
# COMPACT_ATOMS: atom_id res chain seq x y z
N LYS A 1 16.26 0.96 -12.60
CA LYS A 1 15.72 1.34 -13.92
C LYS A 1 15.29 2.81 -13.91
N ASP A 2 14.30 3.19 -13.07
CA ASP A 2 13.76 4.55 -13.07
C ASP A 2 14.82 5.61 -12.69
N PHE A 3 15.68 5.33 -11.71
CA PHE A 3 16.77 6.23 -11.34
C PHE A 3 17.79 6.44 -12.47
N GLU A 4 18.05 5.41 -13.25
CA GLU A 4 18.94 5.50 -14.42
C GLU A 4 18.31 6.37 -15.52
N GLU A 5 16.99 6.27 -15.73
CA GLU A 5 16.23 7.11 -16.66
C GLU A 5 16.30 8.60 -16.28
N TYR A 6 16.41 8.90 -14.97
CA TYR A 6 16.63 10.26 -14.44
C TYR A 6 18.11 10.66 -14.32
N GLY A 7 19.02 9.87 -14.89
CA GLY A 7 20.46 10.19 -14.96
C GLY A 7 21.27 9.83 -13.71
N TYR A 8 20.72 8.98 -12.81
CA TYR A 8 21.49 8.46 -11.69
C TYR A 8 22.19 7.17 -12.08
N ASP A 9 23.51 7.20 -12.17
CA ASP A 9 24.37 6.13 -12.68
C ASP A 9 25.11 5.32 -11.61
N LYS A 10 24.94 5.70 -10.32
CA LYS A 10 25.61 5.01 -9.21
C LYS A 10 24.80 3.81 -8.72
N GLU A 11 25.45 2.91 -8.01
CA GLU A 11 24.81 1.74 -7.42
C GLU A 11 23.89 2.13 -6.26
N ILE A 12 22.70 1.52 -6.20
CA ILE A 12 21.68 1.75 -5.18
C ILE A 12 21.65 0.55 -4.23
N CYS A 13 21.82 0.79 -2.94
CA CYS A 13 21.68 -0.25 -1.94
C CYS A 13 20.18 -0.61 -1.75
N LYS A 14 19.86 -1.89 -1.83
CA LYS A 14 18.51 -2.42 -1.62
C LYS A 14 18.50 -3.37 -0.43
N ILE A 15 17.93 -2.93 0.68
CA ILE A 15 17.87 -3.74 1.91
C ILE A 15 16.53 -4.48 1.94
N TYR A 16 16.54 -5.75 1.55
CA TYR A 16 15.43 -6.69 1.71
C TYR A 16 15.99 -8.10 1.94
N SER A 17 15.14 -9.05 2.30
CA SER A 17 15.53 -10.38 2.76
C SER A 17 16.74 -10.99 2.04
N GLY A 18 17.85 -11.16 2.79
CA GLY A 18 19.06 -11.85 2.31
C GLY A 18 20.00 -11.05 1.40
N GLN A 19 19.69 -9.78 1.10
CA GLN A 19 20.58 -8.94 0.30
C GLN A 19 21.70 -8.34 1.14
N PRO A 20 22.93 -8.22 0.60
CA PRO A 20 24.03 -7.57 1.30
C PRO A 20 23.74 -6.07 1.46
N VAL A 21 24.15 -5.53 2.61
CA VAL A 21 24.11 -4.08 2.88
C VAL A 21 25.47 -3.50 2.55
N PHE A 22 25.51 -2.47 1.72
CA PHE A 22 26.71 -1.73 1.36
C PHE A 22 26.48 -0.22 1.46
N ASP A 23 27.54 0.55 1.53
CA ASP A 23 27.44 2.00 1.62
C ASP A 23 27.11 2.59 0.23
N SER A 24 26.07 3.40 0.15
CA SER A 24 25.59 4.03 -1.08
C SER A 24 24.88 5.34 -0.78
N ASP A 25 24.84 6.23 -1.76
CA ASP A 25 24.15 7.52 -1.62
C ASP A 25 22.61 7.33 -1.49
N ILE A 26 22.07 6.27 -2.12
CA ILE A 26 20.65 5.95 -2.07
C ILE A 26 20.45 4.52 -1.54
N THR A 27 19.63 4.40 -0.53
CA THR A 27 19.20 3.11 0.02
C THR A 27 17.69 2.94 -0.08
N ILE A 28 17.24 1.88 -0.73
CA ILE A 28 15.83 1.49 -0.80
C ILE A 28 15.59 0.33 0.13
N THR A 29 14.59 0.44 0.99
CA THR A 29 14.31 -0.58 2.01
C THR A 29 12.84 -0.60 2.40
N THR A 30 12.39 -1.70 3.02
CA THR A 30 11.08 -1.76 3.66
C THR A 30 11.19 -1.30 5.12
N TRP A 31 10.14 -0.72 5.67
CA TRP A 31 10.11 -0.30 7.07
C TRP A 31 10.33 -1.46 8.04
N GLN A 32 9.91 -2.69 7.67
CA GLN A 32 10.13 -3.91 8.46
C GLN A 32 11.62 -4.26 8.58
N SER A 33 12.36 -4.11 7.48
CA SER A 33 13.81 -4.31 7.49
C SER A 33 14.51 -3.20 8.26
N LEU A 34 14.09 -1.95 8.04
CA LEU A 34 14.69 -0.77 8.66
C LEU A 34 14.48 -0.74 10.19
N SER A 35 13.35 -1.23 10.68
CA SER A 35 13.08 -1.29 12.13
C SER A 35 14.11 -2.11 12.91
N LYS A 36 14.73 -3.10 12.27
CA LYS A 36 15.75 -3.98 12.83
C LYS A 36 17.16 -3.46 12.62
N ALA A 37 17.34 -2.40 11.82
CA ALA A 37 18.66 -1.88 11.52
C ALA A 37 19.32 -1.25 12.77
N PRO A 38 20.65 -1.39 12.92
CA PRO A 38 21.41 -0.74 13.99
C PRO A 38 21.35 0.79 13.91
N THR A 39 21.48 1.45 15.04
CA THR A 39 21.37 2.92 15.12
C THR A 39 22.48 3.65 14.36
N ASP A 40 23.70 3.09 14.34
CA ASP A 40 24.85 3.64 13.63
C ASP A 40 24.66 3.62 12.10
N VAL A 41 23.95 2.62 11.57
CA VAL A 41 23.55 2.57 10.17
C VAL A 41 22.50 3.65 9.87
N LEU A 42 21.46 3.75 10.72
CA LEU A 42 20.37 4.68 10.53
C LEU A 42 20.79 6.15 10.72
N ALA A 43 21.76 6.40 11.59
CA ALA A 43 22.26 7.75 11.86
C ALA A 43 23.02 8.39 10.69
N LYS A 44 23.33 7.64 9.64
CA LYS A 44 24.04 8.15 8.45
C LYS A 44 23.14 8.88 7.47
N PHE A 45 21.83 8.62 7.51
CA PHE A 45 20.91 9.17 6.52
C PHE A 45 20.50 10.60 6.86
N GLU A 46 20.69 11.50 5.92
CA GLU A 46 20.33 12.92 6.02
C GLU A 46 18.91 13.19 5.52
N VAL A 47 18.44 12.38 4.58
CA VAL A 47 17.12 12.49 3.95
C VAL A 47 16.39 11.16 4.07
N VAL A 48 15.10 11.22 4.40
CA VAL A 48 14.19 10.08 4.42
C VAL A 48 12.95 10.38 3.61
N VAL A 49 12.64 9.46 2.70
CA VAL A 49 11.39 9.48 1.93
C VAL A 49 10.58 8.24 2.28
N GLY A 50 9.39 8.42 2.82
CA GLY A 50 8.45 7.34 3.14
C GLY A 50 7.34 7.30 2.10
N ASP A 51 7.39 6.35 1.19
CA ASP A 51 6.29 6.13 0.24
C ASP A 51 5.16 5.32 0.88
N GLU A 52 3.92 5.60 0.48
CA GLU A 52 2.72 5.06 1.12
C GLU A 52 2.72 5.24 2.67
N ALA A 53 3.05 6.47 3.09
CA ALA A 53 3.27 6.78 4.50
C ALA A 53 2.07 6.43 5.40
N HIS A 54 0.85 6.40 4.87
CA HIS A 54 -0.36 6.02 5.59
C HIS A 54 -0.35 4.53 6.04
N LEU A 55 0.42 3.65 5.39
CA LEU A 55 0.54 2.24 5.76
C LEU A 55 1.51 2.01 6.94
N PHE A 56 2.29 3.00 7.32
CA PHE A 56 3.25 2.83 8.39
C PHE A 56 2.58 2.80 9.76
N LYS A 57 2.93 1.80 10.56
CA LYS A 57 2.56 1.79 11.97
C LYS A 57 3.31 2.93 12.67
N ALA A 58 2.62 3.93 13.12
CA ALA A 58 3.19 5.16 13.68
C ALA A 58 4.26 4.92 14.78
N ASN A 59 4.03 3.96 15.67
CA ASN A 59 5.00 3.61 16.73
C ASN A 59 6.31 3.03 16.15
N VAL A 60 6.23 2.22 15.09
CA VAL A 60 7.42 1.64 14.46
C VAL A 60 8.18 2.72 13.70
N LEU A 61 7.47 3.55 12.94
CA LEU A 61 8.07 4.66 12.21
C LEU A 61 8.73 5.66 13.15
N LYS A 62 8.07 6.01 14.26
CA LYS A 62 8.65 6.84 15.32
C LYS A 62 9.97 6.26 15.82
N GLY A 63 10.00 4.96 16.17
CA GLY A 63 11.21 4.30 16.65
C GLY A 63 12.35 4.27 15.60
N ILE A 64 12.04 4.20 14.33
CA ILE A 64 13.02 4.32 13.24
C ILE A 64 13.57 5.74 13.17
N LEU A 65 12.70 6.75 13.10
CA LEU A 65 13.09 8.16 12.96
C LEU A 65 13.82 8.70 14.19
N GLU A 66 13.55 8.18 15.38
CA GLU A 66 14.31 8.52 16.60
C GLU A 66 15.77 8.03 16.55
N LYS A 67 16.04 6.93 15.84
CA LYS A 67 17.41 6.44 15.60
C LYS A 67 18.13 7.24 14.51
N MET A 68 17.40 7.86 13.60
CA MET A 68 17.94 8.63 12.47
C MET A 68 18.26 10.08 12.90
N ARG A 69 19.24 10.23 13.76
CA ARG A 69 19.56 11.52 14.42
C ARG A 69 20.09 12.59 13.48
N SER A 70 20.71 12.21 12.37
CA SER A 70 21.28 13.13 11.37
C SER A 70 20.28 13.54 10.29
N THR A 71 19.06 12.95 10.29
CA THR A 71 18.07 13.23 9.27
C THR A 71 17.47 14.62 9.44
N ALA A 72 17.85 15.52 8.53
CA ALA A 72 17.37 16.88 8.49
C ALA A 72 16.07 17.03 7.69
N ILE A 73 15.88 16.18 6.68
CA ILE A 73 14.77 16.27 5.73
C ILE A 73 13.96 14.97 5.75
N ARG A 74 12.64 15.11 5.90
CA ARG A 74 11.70 13.99 5.97
C ARG A 74 10.51 14.26 5.07
N PHE A 75 10.25 13.37 4.10
CA PHE A 75 9.08 13.41 3.24
C PHE A 75 8.24 12.16 3.45
N GLY A 76 6.93 12.33 3.55
CA GLY A 76 5.96 11.25 3.45
C GLY A 76 5.09 11.48 2.22
N THR A 77 5.02 10.50 1.33
CA THR A 77 4.10 10.53 0.19
C THR A 77 2.97 9.54 0.40
N THR A 78 1.76 9.91 -0.03
CA THR A 78 0.60 9.02 0.01
C THR A 78 -0.47 9.51 -0.97
N GLY A 79 -1.11 8.58 -1.66
CA GLY A 79 -2.27 8.88 -2.49
C GLY A 79 -3.55 9.08 -1.67
N THR A 80 -3.60 8.56 -0.45
CA THR A 80 -4.75 8.63 0.45
C THR A 80 -4.30 8.97 1.85
N LEU A 81 -4.84 10.00 2.43
CA LEU A 81 -4.67 10.37 3.84
C LEU A 81 -6.01 10.19 4.56
N ASP A 82 -6.60 9.02 4.37
CA ASP A 82 -7.76 8.56 5.08
C ASP A 82 -7.34 7.89 6.39
N GLY A 83 -8.16 7.86 7.32
CA GLY A 83 -7.88 7.24 8.59
C GLY A 83 -8.38 8.09 9.74
N THR A 84 -8.06 7.65 10.93
CA THR A 84 -8.44 8.41 12.12
C THR A 84 -7.62 9.71 12.18
N GLU A 85 -8.23 10.75 12.70
CA GLU A 85 -7.57 12.04 12.95
C GLU A 85 -6.28 11.90 13.77
N VAL A 86 -6.26 10.94 14.70
CA VAL A 86 -5.08 10.56 15.47
C VAL A 86 -3.93 10.06 14.59
N HIS A 87 -4.23 9.21 13.61
CA HIS A 87 -3.21 8.69 12.69
C HIS A 87 -2.62 9.80 11.81
N ARG A 88 -3.48 10.68 11.30
CA ARG A 88 -3.06 11.87 10.56
C ARG A 88 -2.13 12.75 11.38
N LEU A 89 -2.51 13.10 12.61
CA LEU A 89 -1.67 13.91 13.51
C LEU A 89 -0.32 13.27 13.81
N GLN A 90 -0.28 11.94 13.93
CA GLN A 90 0.98 11.20 14.11
C GLN A 90 1.89 11.31 12.88
N LEU A 91 1.35 11.19 11.67
CA LEU A 91 2.11 11.35 10.44
C LEU A 91 2.60 12.79 10.27
N GLU A 92 1.75 13.78 10.53
CA GLU A 92 2.12 15.20 10.51
C GLU A 92 3.20 15.53 11.55
N GLY A 93 3.19 14.87 12.70
CA GLY A 93 4.24 15.02 13.72
C GLY A 93 5.59 14.42 13.30
N LEU A 94 5.61 13.47 12.37
CA LEU A 94 6.82 12.79 11.89
C LEU A 94 7.40 13.40 10.62
N PHE A 95 6.53 13.81 9.69
CA PHE A 95 6.91 14.32 8.37
C PHE A 95 6.63 15.82 8.17
N GLY A 96 5.84 16.43 9.03
CA GLY A 96 5.38 17.81 8.87
C GLY A 96 3.94 17.89 8.34
N PRO A 97 3.40 19.11 8.18
CA PRO A 97 2.02 19.30 7.77
C PRO A 97 1.72 18.66 6.40
N ALA A 98 0.57 17.99 6.32
CA ALA A 98 0.13 17.40 5.07
C ALA A 98 -0.37 18.50 4.10
N SER A 99 0.09 18.43 2.86
CA SER A 99 -0.40 19.28 1.77
C SER A 99 -0.86 18.43 0.60
N LYS A 100 -1.99 18.78 0.01
CA LYS A 100 -2.49 18.15 -1.21
C LYS A 100 -1.85 18.84 -2.41
N VAL A 101 -1.07 18.12 -3.18
CA VAL A 101 -0.37 18.66 -4.35
C VAL A 101 -1.29 18.73 -5.55
N ILE A 102 -2.05 17.65 -5.82
CA ILE A 102 -2.97 17.55 -6.96
C ILE A 102 -4.16 16.67 -6.60
N SER A 103 -5.31 16.87 -7.20
CA SER A 103 -6.49 16.04 -7.03
C SER A 103 -6.57 14.98 -8.12
N THR A 104 -7.27 13.87 -7.83
CA THR A 104 -7.54 12.82 -8.82
C THR A 104 -8.34 13.37 -10.02
N SER A 105 -9.28 14.29 -9.77
CA SER A 105 -10.06 14.93 -10.85
C SER A 105 -9.17 15.77 -11.77
N GLU A 106 -8.24 16.54 -11.23
CA GLU A 106 -7.28 17.30 -12.04
C GLU A 106 -6.42 16.39 -12.90
N LEU A 107 -5.92 15.26 -12.35
CA LEU A 107 -5.14 14.28 -13.11
C LEU A 107 -5.95 13.59 -14.22
N ILE A 108 -7.25 13.37 -14.02
CA ILE A 108 -8.16 12.84 -15.05
C ILE A 108 -8.37 13.89 -16.14
N ASP A 109 -8.64 15.13 -15.75
CA ASP A 109 -8.89 16.24 -16.70
C ASP A 109 -7.65 16.55 -17.55
N GLU A 110 -6.46 16.40 -17.00
CA GLU A 110 -5.18 16.51 -17.69
C GLU A 110 -4.84 15.27 -18.55
N GLY A 111 -5.63 14.20 -18.48
CA GLY A 111 -5.37 12.94 -19.18
C GLY A 111 -4.15 12.15 -18.66
N THR A 112 -3.63 12.51 -17.50
CA THR A 112 -2.48 11.83 -16.87
C THR A 112 -2.87 10.46 -16.32
N ILE A 113 -4.09 10.32 -15.82
CA ILE A 113 -4.67 9.05 -15.39
C ILE A 113 -5.99 8.79 -16.12
N ALA A 114 -6.31 7.49 -16.29
CA ALA A 114 -7.57 7.09 -16.91
C ALA A 114 -8.77 7.42 -16.01
N SER A 115 -9.91 7.73 -16.63
CA SER A 115 -11.18 7.78 -15.91
C SER A 115 -11.54 6.38 -15.39
N ILE A 116 -12.23 6.33 -14.26
CA ILE A 116 -12.75 5.10 -13.69
C ILE A 116 -14.26 5.20 -13.50
N ASP A 117 -14.98 4.21 -14.01
CA ASP A 117 -16.39 4.01 -13.74
C ASP A 117 -16.54 2.86 -12.74
N ILE A 118 -17.34 3.05 -11.69
CA ILE A 118 -17.52 2.07 -10.64
C ILE A 118 -18.99 1.61 -10.61
N ASP A 119 -19.20 0.35 -10.98
CA ASP A 119 -20.50 -0.32 -10.85
C ASP A 119 -20.52 -1.18 -9.59
N VAL A 120 -21.48 -0.93 -8.71
CA VAL A 120 -21.65 -1.70 -7.48
C VAL A 120 -22.81 -2.68 -7.67
N ILE A 121 -22.50 -3.98 -7.67
CA ILE A 121 -23.49 -5.04 -7.80
C ILE A 121 -23.77 -5.62 -6.42
N ILE A 122 -25.02 -5.51 -5.97
CA ILE A 122 -25.48 -6.05 -4.70
C ILE A 122 -26.15 -7.40 -4.96
N LEU A 123 -25.57 -8.47 -4.41
CA LEU A 123 -26.15 -9.81 -4.48
C LEU A 123 -26.92 -10.09 -3.18
N GLU A 124 -28.22 -10.31 -3.32
CA GLU A 124 -29.05 -10.72 -2.20
C GLU A 124 -28.98 -12.24 -2.01
N HIS A 125 -28.86 -12.68 -0.78
CA HIS A 125 -28.89 -14.08 -0.39
C HIS A 125 -29.90 -14.31 0.75
N GLU A 126 -30.34 -15.54 0.94
CA GLU A 126 -31.21 -15.90 2.03
C GLU A 126 -30.55 -15.61 3.37
N LYS A 127 -31.28 -14.96 4.29
CA LYS A 127 -30.77 -14.69 5.63
C LYS A 127 -30.53 -16.01 6.35
N THR A 128 -29.27 -16.31 6.57
CA THR A 128 -28.85 -17.37 7.49
C THR A 128 -29.07 -16.92 8.93
N ALA A 129 -29.26 -17.86 9.85
CA ALA A 129 -29.28 -17.56 11.28
C ALA A 129 -28.05 -16.73 11.69
N LYS A 130 -28.10 -16.02 12.82
CA LYS A 130 -26.95 -15.21 13.32
C LYS A 130 -25.71 -16.08 13.42
N LEU A 131 -24.88 -16.03 12.39
CA LEU A 131 -23.58 -16.70 12.33
C LEU A 131 -22.51 -15.82 12.98
N LYS A 132 -21.43 -16.44 13.43
CA LYS A 132 -20.22 -15.69 13.74
C LYS A 132 -19.60 -15.21 12.43
N TYR A 133 -18.84 -14.12 12.48
CA TYR A 133 -18.21 -13.50 11.29
C TYR A 133 -17.49 -14.52 10.39
N GLN A 134 -16.72 -15.44 10.99
CA GLN A 134 -15.97 -16.43 10.22
C GLN A 134 -16.89 -17.43 9.49
N ASP A 135 -17.93 -17.91 10.17
CA ASP A 135 -18.89 -18.84 9.59
C ASP A 135 -19.69 -18.17 8.46
N GLU A 136 -20.00 -16.87 8.61
CA GLU A 136 -20.66 -16.09 7.58
C GLU A 136 -19.75 -15.89 6.36
N MET A 137 -18.48 -15.59 6.57
CA MET A 137 -17.50 -15.49 5.48
C MET A 137 -17.31 -16.81 4.74
N ASP A 138 -17.20 -17.93 5.47
CA ASP A 138 -17.07 -19.25 4.88
C ASP A 138 -18.33 -19.62 4.06
N TYR A 139 -19.52 -19.27 4.55
CA TYR A 139 -20.79 -19.43 3.83
C TYR A 139 -20.80 -18.60 2.53
N LEU A 140 -20.43 -17.33 2.60
CA LEU A 140 -20.41 -16.44 1.42
C LEU A 140 -19.41 -16.91 0.36
N VAL A 141 -18.22 -17.32 0.77
CA VAL A 141 -17.19 -17.82 -0.14
C VAL A 141 -17.60 -19.13 -0.81
N ALA A 142 -18.28 -20.02 -0.08
CA ALA A 142 -18.75 -21.31 -0.60
C ALA A 142 -20.07 -21.23 -1.38
N ASN A 143 -20.72 -20.06 -1.44
CA ASN A 143 -22.02 -19.92 -2.10
C ASN A 143 -21.91 -20.07 -3.62
N GLN A 144 -22.36 -21.23 -4.13
CA GLN A 144 -22.23 -21.57 -5.56
C GLN A 144 -22.95 -20.57 -6.47
N LYS A 145 -24.16 -20.14 -6.11
CA LYS A 145 -24.93 -19.18 -6.93
C LYS A 145 -24.18 -17.85 -7.08
N ARG A 146 -23.55 -17.38 -6.00
CA ARG A 146 -22.71 -16.19 -6.02
C ARG A 146 -21.47 -16.40 -6.91
N ASN A 147 -20.82 -17.53 -6.78
CA ASN A 147 -19.62 -17.83 -7.54
C ASN A 147 -19.93 -17.99 -9.03
N ASP A 148 -21.01 -18.68 -9.40
CA ASP A 148 -21.48 -18.79 -10.79
C ASP A 148 -21.83 -17.42 -11.37
N PHE A 149 -22.44 -16.52 -10.58
CA PHE A 149 -22.71 -15.16 -11.03
C PHE A 149 -21.42 -14.40 -11.32
N ILE A 150 -20.43 -14.47 -10.42
CA ILE A 150 -19.13 -13.79 -10.61
C ILE A 150 -18.42 -14.33 -11.85
N CYS A 151 -18.37 -15.65 -12.03
CA CYS A 151 -17.78 -16.28 -13.22
C CYS A 151 -18.48 -15.80 -14.50
N ASN A 152 -19.81 -15.84 -14.55
CA ASN A 152 -20.56 -15.40 -15.71
C ASN A 152 -20.35 -13.91 -16.00
N LEU A 153 -20.26 -13.07 -14.97
CA LEU A 153 -19.96 -11.65 -15.11
C LEU A 153 -18.57 -11.47 -15.73
N VAL A 154 -17.54 -12.12 -15.17
CA VAL A 154 -16.15 -12.03 -15.67
C VAL A 154 -16.07 -12.47 -17.12
N TYR A 155 -16.74 -13.60 -17.50
CA TYR A 155 -16.77 -14.06 -18.87
C TYR A 155 -17.53 -13.13 -19.82
N SER A 156 -18.47 -12.33 -19.33
CA SER A 156 -19.21 -11.37 -20.14
C SER A 156 -18.42 -10.09 -20.44
N LEU A 157 -17.41 -9.78 -19.64
CA LEU A 157 -16.59 -8.58 -19.82
C LEU A 157 -15.69 -8.71 -21.06
N LYS A 158 -15.53 -7.59 -21.76
CA LYS A 158 -14.66 -7.50 -22.94
C LYS A 158 -13.35 -6.79 -22.54
N GLY A 159 -12.24 -7.33 -23.01
CA GLY A 159 -10.92 -6.78 -22.76
C GLY A 159 -10.18 -7.43 -21.60
N ASN A 160 -9.14 -6.78 -21.11
CA ASN A 160 -8.32 -7.28 -20.01
C ASN A 160 -9.10 -7.16 -18.70
N THR A 161 -9.32 -8.28 -18.04
CA THR A 161 -10.09 -8.34 -16.79
C THR A 161 -9.19 -8.84 -15.66
N LEU A 162 -9.16 -8.12 -14.54
CA LEU A 162 -8.48 -8.51 -13.32
C LEU A 162 -9.51 -8.80 -12.23
N CYS A 163 -9.55 -10.05 -11.78
CA CYS A 163 -10.40 -10.47 -10.67
C CYS A 163 -9.58 -10.48 -9.37
N LEU A 164 -9.99 -9.68 -8.38
CA LEU A 164 -9.32 -9.59 -7.08
C LEU A 164 -10.12 -10.34 -6.02
N PHE A 165 -9.45 -11.20 -5.26
CA PHE A 165 -10.05 -11.94 -4.16
C PHE A 165 -9.06 -12.12 -3.00
N GLN A 166 -9.57 -12.23 -1.78
CA GLN A 166 -8.74 -12.29 -0.58
C GLN A 166 -8.20 -13.69 -0.27
N TYR A 167 -8.98 -14.74 -0.56
CA TYR A 167 -8.65 -16.12 -0.20
C TYR A 167 -8.28 -16.93 -1.43
N VAL A 168 -6.97 -17.12 -1.67
CA VAL A 168 -6.48 -17.85 -2.86
C VAL A 168 -6.98 -19.28 -2.89
N GLU A 169 -6.78 -20.05 -1.81
CA GLU A 169 -7.15 -21.47 -1.78
C GLU A 169 -8.67 -21.70 -1.70
N LYS A 170 -9.36 -20.91 -0.88
CA LYS A 170 -10.81 -21.09 -0.66
C LYS A 170 -11.68 -20.46 -1.75
N HIS A 171 -11.20 -19.43 -2.43
CA HIS A 171 -11.99 -18.63 -3.35
C HIS A 171 -11.42 -18.63 -4.77
N GLY A 172 -10.11 -18.46 -4.92
CA GLY A 172 -9.46 -18.39 -6.23
C GLY A 172 -9.50 -19.68 -7.04
N PHE A 173 -9.62 -20.85 -6.39
CA PHE A 173 -9.78 -22.14 -7.07
C PHE A 173 -11.25 -22.54 -7.28
N VAL A 174 -12.20 -21.80 -6.77
CA VAL A 174 -13.65 -22.04 -6.89
C VAL A 174 -14.25 -21.14 -7.98
N LEU A 175 -13.62 -20.03 -8.27
CA LEU A 175 -13.94 -19.12 -9.38
C LEU A 175 -13.14 -19.49 -10.63
#